data_48c04819d0a277ef8cbc483e3ae841dc
#
_entry.id   48c04819d0a277ef8cbc483e3ae841dc
#
_cell.length_a   1.000
_cell.length_b   1.000
_cell.length_c   1.000
_cell.angle_alpha   90.00
_cell.angle_beta   90.00
_cell.angle_gamma   90.00
#
_symmetry.space_group_name_H-M   'P 1'
#
loop_
_entity.id
_entity.type
_entity.pdbx_description
1 polymer ?
#
loop_
_entity_poly.entity_id
_entity_poly.type
_entity_poly.pdbx_seq_one_letter_code
_entity_poly.pdbx_strand_id
1 'polypeptide(L)'
;MTKKTVVIGFLGTQLDSGQGAGRWEKWRPTVSLAQHEDSVVHRLELIHTPRHEALAELVKRDIASVSPETDVRLVSMEIRDPWDFGDMYGALYDWVRRYPFNPDAEQYWAHITTGTHVAQICMFLLVESRSIPGVLLQTAPPKKQTRGQPGAYTLIDLDLSRYDALAKRFDQEHDDALDFLKSGIATRNKRFNALIEEIERVAVRSRAPILLTGPTGAGKSHLARRMFELKKSRHQVTGEFVEVNCATLHGDGAASTLFGHKKGAFTGAITDRAGLLRTAHNGMLFLDEIGELGADEQAMLLKAVEEKRFFPIGSDREVTSDFQLIAGTNRDLRVDVAGGRFREDLYARINLWAYTLPGLAQRPEDLEPNVEHLLARAAAETGRAVRFNAEAKAQYLRFAQSTDALWSGNFRDLSASVTRLATLADGGRISTALVDAEVQRLRWLWQHSSGRAVGADGVDLEALVGEEQFAELDLFDRMQLKAVVDVCREARTLSEAGRRLFDRSRTQRTVVNDADRLRKYLQKYGLSWDQLSAPSGS
;
A
#
# COMPACT_ATOMS: atom_id res chain seq x y z
N MET A 1 41.35 -6.52 24.54
CA MET A 1 41.71 -5.27 25.21
C MET A 1 40.43 -4.46 25.41
N THR A 2 40.18 -3.94 26.60
CA THR A 2 39.05 -3.05 26.87
C THR A 2 39.26 -1.74 26.11
N LYS A 3 38.25 -1.28 25.37
CA LYS A 3 38.29 -0.01 24.63
C LYS A 3 38.37 1.16 25.62
N LYS A 4 39.09 2.22 25.25
CA LYS A 4 39.15 3.44 26.06
C LYS A 4 37.84 4.21 25.94
N THR A 5 37.28 4.66 27.07
CA THR A 5 36.04 5.45 27.10
C THR A 5 36.36 6.92 26.84
N VAL A 6 35.71 7.47 25.81
CA VAL A 6 35.79 8.88 25.45
C VAL A 6 34.40 9.50 25.60
N VAL A 7 34.30 10.52 26.44
CA VAL A 7 33.06 11.28 26.62
C VAL A 7 33.13 12.57 25.81
N ILE A 8 32.08 12.89 25.07
CA ILE A 8 31.91 14.15 24.35
C ILE A 8 30.70 14.87 24.95
N GLY A 9 30.87 16.05 25.45
CA GLY A 9 29.76 16.76 26.08
C GLY A 9 29.97 18.26 26.21
N PHE A 10 28.88 18.98 26.38
CA PHE A 10 28.90 20.41 26.62
C PHE A 10 29.17 20.72 28.09
N LEU A 11 29.87 21.80 28.34
CA LEU A 11 29.99 22.39 29.67
C LEU A 11 28.61 22.80 30.21
N GLY A 12 28.28 22.35 31.42
CA GLY A 12 27.04 22.74 32.10
C GLY A 12 27.19 24.12 32.75
N THR A 13 26.94 25.20 32.01
CA THR A 13 27.19 26.58 32.48
C THR A 13 26.49 26.96 33.78
N GLN A 14 25.37 26.33 34.10
CA GLN A 14 24.66 26.49 35.39
C GLN A 14 24.93 25.35 36.34
N LEU A 15 24.89 24.10 35.89
CA LEU A 15 25.00 22.91 36.72
C LEU A 15 26.42 22.65 37.16
N ASP A 16 27.43 22.88 36.31
CA ASP A 16 28.85 22.73 36.65
C ASP A 16 29.45 23.99 37.29
N SER A 17 28.66 25.06 37.44
CA SER A 17 29.11 26.30 38.07
C SER A 17 29.26 26.18 39.58
N GLY A 18 30.20 26.94 40.15
CA GLY A 18 30.38 27.05 41.60
C GLY A 18 31.69 27.74 41.93
N GLN A 19 31.71 28.51 43.03
CA GLN A 19 32.90 29.18 43.53
C GLN A 19 33.31 28.62 44.89
N GLY A 20 34.58 28.65 45.18
CA GLY A 20 35.13 28.21 46.48
C GLY A 20 34.90 26.71 46.79
N ALA A 21 35.07 26.34 48.06
CA ALA A 21 34.93 24.95 48.50
C ALA A 21 33.49 24.43 48.44
N GLY A 22 32.47 25.29 48.51
CA GLY A 22 31.06 24.92 48.44
C GLY A 22 30.61 24.31 47.13
N ARG A 23 31.40 24.41 46.03
CA ARG A 23 31.08 23.78 44.75
C ARG A 23 31.11 22.25 44.83
N TRP A 24 31.83 21.66 45.76
CA TRP A 24 31.89 20.21 45.99
C TRP A 24 30.65 19.64 46.73
N GLU A 25 29.84 20.52 47.30
CA GLU A 25 28.59 20.14 47.95
C GLU A 25 27.42 20.01 46.94
N LYS A 26 27.60 20.54 45.76
CA LYS A 26 26.59 20.50 44.67
C LYS A 26 26.88 19.37 43.71
N TRP A 27 25.86 18.70 43.25
CA TRP A 27 25.99 17.79 42.14
C TRP A 27 26.32 18.57 40.86
N ARG A 28 27.40 18.19 40.23
CA ARG A 28 27.93 18.79 39.00
C ARG A 28 28.04 17.70 37.93
N PRO A 29 27.14 17.67 36.89
CA PRO A 29 27.01 16.56 35.96
C PRO A 29 28.35 16.12 35.33
N THR A 30 29.12 17.08 34.84
CA THR A 30 30.39 16.84 34.14
C THR A 30 31.47 16.33 35.06
N VAL A 31 31.59 16.89 36.26
CA VAL A 31 32.59 16.45 37.28
C VAL A 31 32.19 15.10 37.86
N SER A 32 30.87 14.88 38.05
CA SER A 32 30.38 13.62 38.65
C SER A 32 30.70 12.40 37.78
N LEU A 33 30.85 12.55 36.48
CA LEU A 33 31.27 11.46 35.59
C LEU A 33 32.64 10.90 35.94
N ALA A 34 33.56 11.74 36.36
CA ALA A 34 34.91 11.33 36.79
C ALA A 34 34.96 10.79 38.23
N GLN A 35 33.84 10.82 38.98
CA GLN A 35 33.74 10.32 40.35
C GLN A 35 33.19 8.88 40.46
N HIS A 36 32.79 8.28 39.34
CA HIS A 36 32.27 6.91 39.30
C HIS A 36 33.40 5.89 39.27
N GLU A 37 33.52 5.08 40.33
CA GLU A 37 34.55 4.04 40.44
C GLU A 37 34.35 2.87 39.50
N ASP A 38 33.10 2.62 39.06
CA ASP A 38 32.73 1.53 38.18
C ASP A 38 32.96 1.85 36.70
N SER A 39 33.30 3.11 36.36
CA SER A 39 33.49 3.54 34.97
C SER A 39 34.56 4.62 34.83
N VAL A 40 35.73 4.22 34.33
CA VAL A 40 36.82 5.16 34.06
C VAL A 40 36.59 5.90 32.73
N VAL A 41 36.45 7.21 32.81
CA VAL A 41 36.49 8.10 31.64
C VAL A 41 37.96 8.38 31.29
N HIS A 42 38.46 7.80 30.20
CA HIS A 42 39.84 7.97 29.79
C HIS A 42 40.09 9.33 29.13
N ARG A 43 39.10 9.86 28.42
CA ARG A 43 39.18 11.19 27.78
C ARG A 43 37.81 11.86 27.80
N LEU A 44 37.81 13.17 28.09
CA LEU A 44 36.63 14.03 28.04
C LEU A 44 36.87 15.17 27.05
N GLU A 45 36.12 15.21 25.95
CA GLU A 45 36.06 16.36 25.05
C GLU A 45 34.98 17.32 25.58
N LEU A 46 35.43 18.36 26.31
CA LEU A 46 34.54 19.32 26.96
C LEU A 46 34.32 20.53 26.06
N ILE A 47 33.15 20.55 25.39
CA ILE A 47 32.76 21.62 24.49
C ILE A 47 32.26 22.81 25.29
N HIS A 48 32.80 23.99 24.98
CA HIS A 48 32.40 25.25 25.62
C HIS A 48 32.44 26.42 24.61
N THR A 49 31.71 27.47 24.88
CA THR A 49 31.86 28.74 24.13
C THR A 49 33.00 29.56 24.73
N PRO A 50 33.68 30.45 23.97
CA PRO A 50 34.79 31.28 24.47
C PRO A 50 34.46 32.05 25.74
N ARG A 51 33.20 32.46 25.93
CA ARG A 51 32.73 33.19 27.11
C ARG A 51 32.84 32.37 28.44
N HIS A 52 32.88 31.04 28.33
CA HIS A 52 32.87 30.13 29.49
C HIS A 52 34.20 29.39 29.68
N GLU A 53 35.26 29.85 29.03
CA GLU A 53 36.59 29.22 29.12
C GLU A 53 37.12 29.13 30.54
N ALA A 54 36.96 30.18 31.36
CA ALA A 54 37.37 30.18 32.74
C ALA A 54 36.64 29.11 33.59
N LEU A 55 35.36 28.85 33.31
CA LEU A 55 34.61 27.78 33.97
C LEU A 55 35.06 26.40 33.44
N ALA A 56 35.33 26.25 32.16
CA ALA A 56 35.85 25.02 31.58
C ALA A 56 37.21 24.63 32.20
N GLU A 57 38.11 25.59 32.35
CA GLU A 57 39.40 25.39 33.02
C GLU A 57 39.25 25.05 34.51
N LEU A 58 38.23 25.59 35.21
CA LEU A 58 37.92 25.21 36.58
C LEU A 58 37.45 23.74 36.65
N VAL A 59 36.50 23.38 35.78
CA VAL A 59 35.98 21.99 35.70
C VAL A 59 37.09 21.01 35.36
N LYS A 60 37.98 21.34 34.42
CA LYS A 60 39.17 20.53 34.08
C LYS A 60 40.07 20.29 35.31
N ARG A 61 40.37 21.34 36.07
CA ARG A 61 41.16 21.22 37.30
C ARG A 61 40.47 20.37 38.38
N ASP A 62 39.16 20.53 38.51
CA ASP A 62 38.38 19.75 39.47
C ASP A 62 38.35 18.27 39.08
N ILE A 63 38.19 17.95 37.80
CA ILE A 63 38.28 16.57 37.29
C ILE A 63 39.67 15.99 37.54
N ALA A 64 40.72 16.72 37.21
CA ALA A 64 42.09 16.27 37.45
C ALA A 64 42.39 15.98 38.96
N SER A 65 41.66 16.63 39.89
CA SER A 65 41.81 16.36 41.32
C SER A 65 41.09 15.10 41.80
N VAL A 66 40.05 14.63 41.09
CA VAL A 66 39.25 13.44 41.47
C VAL A 66 39.55 12.22 40.58
N SER A 67 39.99 12.43 39.36
CA SER A 67 40.34 11.40 38.37
C SER A 67 41.55 11.85 37.55
N PRO A 68 42.78 11.72 38.11
CA PRO A 68 44.02 12.15 37.44
C PRO A 68 44.26 11.42 36.09
N GLU A 69 43.68 10.26 35.90
CA GLU A 69 43.75 9.43 34.70
C GLU A 69 42.86 9.94 33.55
N THR A 70 41.93 10.87 33.82
CA THR A 70 41.04 11.45 32.80
C THR A 70 41.72 12.59 32.04
N ASP A 71 42.01 12.39 30.76
CA ASP A 71 42.51 13.46 29.89
C ASP A 71 41.36 14.41 29.46
N VAL A 72 41.31 15.59 30.08
CA VAL A 72 40.28 16.60 29.75
C VAL A 72 40.79 17.56 28.69
N ARG A 73 40.15 17.52 27.51
CA ARG A 73 40.43 18.40 26.39
C ARG A 73 39.34 19.45 26.26
N LEU A 74 39.71 20.70 26.28
CA LEU A 74 38.81 21.80 26.12
C LEU A 74 38.60 22.07 24.61
N VAL A 75 37.34 22.05 24.17
CA VAL A 75 36.94 22.32 22.79
C VAL A 75 36.21 23.65 22.77
N SER A 76 36.92 24.71 22.43
CA SER A 76 36.30 26.02 22.27
C SER A 76 35.54 26.07 20.93
N MET A 77 34.24 26.32 21.00
CA MET A 77 33.33 26.34 19.83
C MET A 77 32.62 27.68 19.76
N GLU A 78 32.79 28.39 18.65
CA GLU A 78 32.05 29.62 18.37
C GLU A 78 30.67 29.26 17.85
N ILE A 79 29.63 29.54 18.65
CA ILE A 79 28.24 29.35 18.31
C ILE A 79 27.57 30.72 18.41
N ARG A 80 27.01 31.22 17.30
CA ARG A 80 26.41 32.54 17.22
C ARG A 80 25.20 32.62 18.16
N ASP A 81 24.26 31.69 18.00
CA ASP A 81 23.09 31.54 18.86
C ASP A 81 22.98 30.09 19.36
N PRO A 82 23.27 29.82 20.65
CA PRO A 82 23.14 28.47 21.22
C PRO A 82 21.70 27.91 21.29
N TRP A 83 20.70 28.73 20.99
CA TRP A 83 19.27 28.36 20.95
C TRP A 83 18.76 28.19 19.51
N ASP A 84 19.54 28.63 18.49
CA ASP A 84 19.22 28.37 17.10
C ASP A 84 19.71 26.96 16.71
N PHE A 85 18.80 26.18 16.12
CA PHE A 85 19.10 24.80 15.75
C PHE A 85 20.13 24.70 14.62
N GLY A 86 20.01 25.59 13.61
CA GLY A 86 20.93 25.60 12.46
C GLY A 86 22.36 25.95 12.85
N ASP A 87 22.54 27.01 13.67
CA ASP A 87 23.84 27.46 14.16
C ASP A 87 24.49 26.37 15.04
N MET A 88 23.73 25.78 15.97
CA MET A 88 24.21 24.70 16.86
C MET A 88 24.57 23.44 16.10
N TYR A 89 23.66 22.95 15.24
CA TYR A 89 23.87 21.73 14.48
C TYR A 89 25.06 21.88 13.49
N GLY A 90 25.13 23.02 12.80
CA GLY A 90 26.21 23.30 11.88
C GLY A 90 27.58 23.29 12.54
N ALA A 91 27.72 23.99 13.68
CA ALA A 91 28.99 24.03 14.44
C ALA A 91 29.42 22.66 14.95
N LEU A 92 28.47 21.88 15.52
CA LEU A 92 28.72 20.51 15.97
C LEU A 92 29.06 19.56 14.84
N TYR A 93 28.32 19.61 13.73
CA TYR A 93 28.52 18.75 12.57
C TYR A 93 29.91 18.98 11.95
N ASP A 94 30.30 20.23 11.81
CA ASP A 94 31.61 20.59 11.26
C ASP A 94 32.76 20.13 12.17
N TRP A 95 32.58 20.16 13.49
CA TRP A 95 33.55 19.64 14.43
C TRP A 95 33.63 18.12 14.38
N VAL A 96 32.48 17.42 14.40
CA VAL A 96 32.37 15.97 14.32
C VAL A 96 33.03 15.42 13.06
N ARG A 97 32.84 16.08 11.91
CA ARG A 97 33.48 15.67 10.64
C ARG A 97 35.00 15.71 10.66
N ARG A 98 35.59 16.57 11.46
CA ARG A 98 37.07 16.73 11.60
C ARG A 98 37.63 15.90 12.72
N TYR A 99 36.79 15.42 13.62
CA TYR A 99 37.22 14.66 14.79
C TYR A 99 37.69 13.25 14.35
N PRO A 100 38.93 12.81 14.80
CA PRO A 100 39.50 11.54 14.38
C PRO A 100 38.93 10.39 15.22
N PHE A 101 37.68 9.96 14.95
CA PHE A 101 37.10 8.82 15.62
C PHE A 101 37.87 7.52 15.35
N ASN A 102 38.09 6.71 16.38
CA ASN A 102 38.72 5.39 16.28
C ASN A 102 37.86 4.34 17.00
N PRO A 103 36.75 3.86 16.39
CA PRO A 103 35.83 2.93 17.02
C PRO A 103 36.46 1.57 17.38
N ASP A 104 37.60 1.22 16.79
CA ASP A 104 38.28 -0.04 17.08
C ASP A 104 38.98 -0.01 18.46
N ALA A 105 39.55 1.14 18.83
CA ALA A 105 40.27 1.32 20.08
C ALA A 105 39.51 2.07 21.18
N GLU A 106 38.48 2.84 20.78
CA GLU A 106 37.75 3.73 21.66
C GLU A 106 36.23 3.47 21.60
N GLN A 107 35.54 3.68 22.70
CA GLN A 107 34.08 3.78 22.77
C GLN A 107 33.68 5.20 23.10
N TYR A 108 32.69 5.73 22.40
CA TYR A 108 32.28 7.12 22.52
C TYR A 108 30.93 7.24 23.22
N TRP A 109 30.85 8.14 24.20
CA TRP A 109 29.65 8.46 24.94
C TRP A 109 29.32 9.93 24.78
N ALA A 110 28.19 10.23 24.17
CA ALA A 110 27.70 11.59 23.97
C ALA A 110 26.89 12.04 25.19
N HIS A 111 27.44 12.96 26.01
CA HIS A 111 26.78 13.44 27.22
C HIS A 111 25.71 14.47 26.90
N ILE A 112 24.46 14.11 27.22
CA ILE A 112 23.26 14.89 26.88
C ILE A 112 22.59 15.55 28.09
N THR A 113 23.17 15.53 29.26
CA THR A 113 22.60 16.16 30.47
C THR A 113 22.89 17.66 30.52
N THR A 114 23.95 18.10 29.88
CA THR A 114 24.47 19.47 29.92
C THR A 114 24.29 20.14 28.54
N GLY A 115 24.49 21.47 28.53
CA GLY A 115 24.20 22.28 27.31
C GLY A 115 22.75 22.77 27.24
N THR A 116 22.41 23.51 26.18
CA THR A 116 21.03 23.89 25.89
C THR A 116 20.22 22.68 25.41
N HIS A 117 18.88 22.76 25.47
CA HIS A 117 18.03 21.70 24.88
C HIS A 117 18.32 21.49 23.39
N VAL A 118 18.66 22.56 22.66
CA VAL A 118 19.07 22.47 21.26
C VAL A 118 20.36 21.67 21.10
N ALA A 119 21.37 21.92 21.95
CA ALA A 119 22.62 21.15 21.96
C ALA A 119 22.37 19.66 22.25
N GLN A 120 21.49 19.35 23.20
CA GLN A 120 21.12 17.96 23.52
C GLN A 120 20.45 17.25 22.36
N ILE A 121 19.52 17.92 21.65
CA ILE A 121 18.86 17.40 20.44
C ILE A 121 19.87 17.18 19.32
N CYS A 122 20.79 18.13 19.11
CA CYS A 122 21.83 18.00 18.08
C CYS A 122 22.76 16.82 18.36
N MET A 123 23.18 16.64 19.62
CA MET A 123 24.00 15.48 20.05
C MET A 123 23.25 14.16 19.82
N PHE A 124 21.96 14.11 20.17
CA PHE A 124 21.10 12.95 19.91
C PHE A 124 21.08 12.61 18.40
N LEU A 125 20.83 13.59 17.54
CA LEU A 125 20.77 13.38 16.08
C LEU A 125 22.12 12.94 15.49
N LEU A 126 23.25 13.43 16.02
CA LEU A 126 24.58 13.04 15.56
C LEU A 126 24.96 11.60 15.97
N VAL A 127 24.44 11.13 17.11
CA VAL A 127 24.59 9.72 17.52
C VAL A 127 23.64 8.82 16.74
N GLU A 128 22.40 9.23 16.55
CA GLU A 128 21.39 8.50 15.78
C GLU A 128 21.82 8.34 14.32
N SER A 129 22.34 9.40 13.69
CA SER A 129 22.88 9.35 12.32
C SER A 129 24.24 8.62 12.22
N ARG A 130 24.77 8.10 13.33
CA ARG A 130 26.10 7.48 13.45
C ARG A 130 27.26 8.40 13.02
N SER A 131 27.05 9.71 12.96
CA SER A 131 28.11 10.68 12.77
C SER A 131 29.06 10.70 13.98
N ILE A 132 28.53 10.47 15.18
CA ILE A 132 29.29 10.07 16.39
C ILE A 132 29.08 8.56 16.56
N PRO A 133 30.14 7.72 16.42
CA PRO A 133 30.01 6.27 16.52
C PRO A 133 29.97 5.82 17.98
N GLY A 134 28.87 6.06 18.69
CA GLY A 134 28.76 5.81 20.11
C GLY A 134 27.34 5.71 20.63
N VAL A 135 27.17 5.86 21.93
CA VAL A 135 25.91 5.83 22.66
C VAL A 135 25.68 7.15 23.38
N LEU A 136 24.41 7.43 23.73
CA LEU A 136 24.11 8.59 24.57
C LEU A 136 24.39 8.30 26.06
N LEU A 137 24.89 9.31 26.73
CA LEU A 137 25.14 9.29 28.17
C LEU A 137 24.26 10.32 28.88
N GLN A 138 23.42 9.87 29.78
CA GLN A 138 22.61 10.71 30.64
C GLN A 138 23.07 10.59 32.08
N THR A 139 23.28 11.70 32.78
CA THR A 139 23.56 11.74 34.20
C THR A 139 22.36 12.27 34.98
N ALA A 140 22.18 11.80 36.21
CA ALA A 140 21.12 12.21 37.10
C ALA A 140 21.64 12.48 38.51
N PRO A 141 21.07 13.47 39.26
CA PRO A 141 21.47 13.75 40.62
C PRO A 141 21.19 12.56 41.56
N PRO A 142 21.86 12.45 42.72
CA PRO A 142 21.58 11.39 43.67
C PRO A 142 20.15 11.48 44.20
N LYS A 143 19.46 10.34 44.32
CA LYS A 143 18.06 10.25 44.78
C LYS A 143 17.81 10.77 46.21
N LYS A 144 18.82 10.73 47.07
CA LYS A 144 18.84 11.39 48.39
C LYS A 144 19.87 12.49 48.29
N GLN A 145 19.58 13.70 48.78
CA GLN A 145 20.52 14.82 48.82
C GLN A 145 21.69 14.50 49.78
N THR A 146 22.50 13.53 49.40
CA THR A 146 23.73 13.19 50.14
C THR A 146 24.85 14.04 49.53
N ARG A 147 25.41 14.95 50.29
CA ARG A 147 26.46 15.86 49.83
C ARG A 147 27.65 15.08 49.28
N GLY A 148 28.16 15.49 48.12
CA GLY A 148 29.37 14.94 47.51
C GLY A 148 29.25 13.59 46.80
N GLN A 149 28.03 13.04 46.63
CA GLN A 149 27.86 11.81 45.87
C GLN A 149 27.70 12.08 44.34
N PRO A 150 28.29 11.22 43.47
CA PRO A 150 28.33 11.44 42.02
C PRO A 150 26.96 11.34 41.33
N GLY A 151 25.93 10.81 42.01
CA GLY A 151 24.63 10.56 41.40
C GLY A 151 24.59 9.26 40.60
N ALA A 152 23.85 9.23 39.52
CA ALA A 152 23.76 8.06 38.65
C ALA A 152 24.04 8.46 37.18
N TYR A 153 24.53 7.51 36.41
CA TYR A 153 24.58 7.66 34.94
C TYR A 153 23.87 6.50 34.27
N THR A 154 23.38 6.75 33.05
CA THR A 154 22.71 5.76 32.23
C THR A 154 23.20 5.91 30.78
N LEU A 155 23.62 4.80 30.19
CA LEU A 155 23.94 4.72 28.77
C LEU A 155 22.69 4.35 28.01
N ILE A 156 22.35 5.16 27.01
CA ILE A 156 21.21 4.97 26.14
C ILE A 156 21.75 4.58 24.76
N ASP A 157 21.60 3.30 24.44
CA ASP A 157 21.89 2.79 23.09
C ASP A 157 20.65 3.01 22.21
N LEU A 158 20.80 3.74 21.11
CA LEU A 158 19.69 4.03 20.20
C LEU A 158 19.38 2.86 19.27
N ASP A 159 20.09 1.75 19.39
CA ASP A 159 19.69 0.51 18.71
C ASP A 159 18.39 -0.02 19.35
N LEU A 160 17.27 0.34 18.74
CA LEU A 160 15.93 -0.02 19.21
C LEU A 160 15.72 -1.53 19.31
N SER A 161 16.54 -2.34 18.63
CA SER A 161 16.47 -3.81 18.72
C SER A 161 16.80 -4.35 20.12
N ARG A 162 17.50 -3.57 20.95
CA ARG A 162 17.84 -3.93 22.33
C ARG A 162 16.78 -3.60 23.37
N TYR A 163 15.76 -2.83 22.97
CA TYR A 163 14.66 -2.47 23.85
C TYR A 163 13.41 -3.28 23.55
N ASP A 164 13.34 -4.52 24.02
CA ASP A 164 12.21 -5.44 23.80
C ASP A 164 10.84 -4.80 23.99
N ALA A 165 10.67 -3.90 24.94
CA ALA A 165 9.40 -3.22 25.19
C ALA A 165 9.06 -2.18 24.11
N LEU A 166 10.07 -1.50 23.53
CA LEU A 166 9.88 -0.57 22.44
C LEU A 166 9.72 -1.31 21.11
N ALA A 167 10.55 -2.33 20.87
CA ALA A 167 10.42 -3.19 19.69
C ALA A 167 9.01 -3.81 19.62
N LYS A 168 8.50 -4.38 20.72
CA LYS A 168 7.13 -4.91 20.79
C LYS A 168 6.05 -3.88 20.49
N ARG A 169 6.22 -2.62 20.88
CA ARG A 169 5.26 -1.55 20.52
C ARG A 169 5.29 -1.24 19.03
N PHE A 170 6.47 -1.16 18.41
CA PHE A 170 6.58 -0.97 16.97
C PHE A 170 6.03 -2.15 16.19
N ASP A 171 6.30 -3.38 16.63
CA ASP A 171 5.72 -4.58 16.05
C ASP A 171 4.19 -4.56 16.17
N GLN A 172 3.65 -4.18 17.32
CA GLN A 172 2.21 -4.06 17.55
C GLN A 172 1.58 -2.96 16.68
N GLU A 173 2.20 -1.79 16.57
CA GLU A 173 1.72 -0.73 15.66
C GLU A 173 1.74 -1.15 14.19
N HIS A 174 2.74 -1.96 13.80
CA HIS A 174 2.82 -2.53 12.46
C HIS A 174 1.71 -3.56 12.23
N ASP A 175 1.52 -4.48 13.16
CA ASP A 175 0.46 -5.50 13.11
C ASP A 175 -0.94 -4.85 13.07
N ASP A 176 -1.18 -3.83 13.91
CA ASP A 176 -2.43 -3.08 13.92
C ASP A 176 -2.67 -2.37 12.57
N ALA A 177 -1.62 -1.85 11.94
CA ALA A 177 -1.72 -1.22 10.62
C ALA A 177 -2.00 -2.25 9.52
N LEU A 178 -1.40 -3.43 9.59
CA LEU A 178 -1.67 -4.52 8.65
C LEU A 178 -3.10 -5.03 8.78
N ASP A 179 -3.57 -5.25 10.00
CA ASP A 179 -4.95 -5.67 10.27
C ASP A 179 -5.95 -4.61 9.80
N PHE A 180 -5.61 -3.34 9.99
CA PHE A 180 -6.41 -2.24 9.48
C PHE A 180 -6.49 -2.26 7.94
N LEU A 181 -5.38 -2.43 7.21
CA LEU A 181 -5.38 -2.54 5.75
C LEU A 181 -6.14 -3.76 5.25
N LYS A 182 -6.11 -4.86 5.99
CA LYS A 182 -6.88 -6.09 5.73
C LYS A 182 -8.34 -6.00 6.19
N SER A 183 -8.77 -4.87 6.77
CA SER A 183 -10.12 -4.67 7.33
C SER A 183 -10.49 -5.67 8.44
N GLY A 184 -9.53 -6.11 9.23
CA GLY A 184 -9.70 -7.10 10.28
C GLY A 184 -9.98 -8.53 9.76
N ILE A 185 -9.73 -8.78 8.46
CA ILE A 185 -9.89 -10.12 7.89
C ILE A 185 -8.60 -10.92 8.08
N ALA A 186 -8.69 -12.05 8.76
CA ALA A 186 -7.57 -12.96 8.98
C ALA A 186 -7.23 -13.71 7.69
N THR A 187 -6.52 -13.06 6.77
CA THR A 187 -6.11 -13.63 5.49
C THR A 187 -5.05 -14.71 5.68
N ARG A 188 -5.20 -15.85 4.96
CA ARG A 188 -4.34 -17.03 5.06
C ARG A 188 -3.34 -17.13 3.90
N ASN A 189 -3.58 -16.39 2.81
CA ASN A 189 -2.71 -16.38 1.64
C ASN A 189 -1.39 -15.65 1.92
N LYS A 190 -0.26 -16.40 1.92
CA LYS A 190 1.07 -15.87 2.25
C LYS A 190 1.53 -14.79 1.27
N ARG A 191 1.23 -14.94 -0.02
CA ARG A 191 1.62 -13.95 -1.05
C ARG A 191 0.85 -12.65 -0.89
N PHE A 192 -0.44 -12.76 -0.58
CA PHE A 192 -1.26 -11.58 -0.32
C PHE A 192 -0.83 -10.87 0.97
N ASN A 193 -0.49 -11.62 2.02
CA ASN A 193 0.02 -11.04 3.26
C ASN A 193 1.33 -10.26 3.02
N ALA A 194 2.30 -10.85 2.30
CA ALA A 194 3.55 -10.17 1.95
C ALA A 194 3.31 -8.91 1.09
N LEU A 195 2.35 -8.96 0.17
CA LEU A 195 1.93 -7.80 -0.63
C LEU A 195 1.38 -6.67 0.25
N ILE A 196 0.50 -6.98 1.21
CA ILE A 196 -0.06 -5.98 2.12
C ILE A 196 1.01 -5.39 3.05
N GLU A 197 1.98 -6.19 3.51
CA GLU A 197 3.13 -5.72 4.29
C GLU A 197 3.99 -4.72 3.49
N GLU A 198 4.23 -4.99 2.22
CA GLU A 198 4.96 -4.07 1.37
C GLU A 198 4.17 -2.77 1.11
N ILE A 199 2.88 -2.89 0.83
CA ILE A 199 1.98 -1.75 0.64
C ILE A 199 1.92 -0.88 1.91
N GLU A 200 1.85 -1.48 3.09
CA GLU A 200 1.87 -0.73 4.36
C GLU A 200 3.15 0.10 4.49
N ARG A 201 4.31 -0.53 4.29
CA ARG A 201 5.60 0.16 4.35
C ARG A 201 5.67 1.34 3.38
N VAL A 202 5.22 1.13 2.14
CA VAL A 202 5.19 2.18 1.12
C VAL A 202 4.15 3.25 1.45
N ALA A 203 2.95 2.87 1.86
CA ALA A 203 1.90 3.81 2.26
C ALA A 203 2.39 4.76 3.36
N VAL A 204 3.12 4.25 4.35
CA VAL A 204 3.63 5.05 5.48
C VAL A 204 4.83 5.91 5.10
N ARG A 205 5.74 5.41 4.25
CA ARG A 205 7.06 6.04 4.01
C ARG A 205 7.14 6.85 2.72
N SER A 206 6.20 6.68 1.78
CA SER A 206 6.27 7.32 0.47
C SER A 206 5.08 8.25 0.22
N ARG A 207 5.34 9.35 -0.51
CA ARG A 207 4.32 10.24 -1.10
C ARG A 207 4.25 10.11 -2.62
N ALA A 208 5.07 9.23 -3.21
CA ALA A 208 5.04 8.97 -4.64
C ALA A 208 3.71 8.33 -5.07
N PRO A 209 3.35 8.42 -6.35
CA PRO A 209 2.19 7.73 -6.90
C PRO A 209 2.23 6.21 -6.65
N ILE A 210 1.05 5.61 -6.47
CA ILE A 210 0.88 4.16 -6.31
C ILE A 210 -0.08 3.67 -7.39
N LEU A 211 0.31 2.62 -8.11
CA LEU A 211 -0.52 1.96 -9.12
C LEU A 211 -1.05 0.63 -8.58
N LEU A 212 -2.36 0.52 -8.45
CA LEU A 212 -3.05 -0.71 -8.06
C LEU A 212 -3.64 -1.38 -9.30
N THR A 213 -3.09 -2.51 -9.70
CA THR A 213 -3.61 -3.32 -10.80
C THR A 213 -4.36 -4.55 -10.27
N GLY A 214 -5.20 -5.14 -11.09
CA GLY A 214 -5.90 -6.37 -10.74
C GLY A 214 -7.34 -6.39 -11.26
N PRO A 215 -7.99 -7.56 -11.23
CA PRO A 215 -9.31 -7.72 -11.82
C PRO A 215 -10.38 -6.85 -11.13
N THR A 216 -11.47 -6.62 -11.83
CA THR A 216 -12.62 -5.89 -11.29
C THR A 216 -13.13 -6.57 -10.01
N GLY A 217 -13.42 -5.78 -8.98
CA GLY A 217 -13.88 -6.30 -7.69
C GLY A 217 -12.79 -6.95 -6.81
N ALA A 218 -11.49 -6.85 -7.16
CA ALA A 218 -10.38 -7.35 -6.34
C ALA A 218 -10.11 -6.53 -5.06
N GLY A 219 -10.77 -5.38 -4.89
CA GLY A 219 -10.66 -4.54 -3.70
C GLY A 219 -9.74 -3.34 -3.83
N LYS A 220 -9.38 -2.90 -5.05
CA LYS A 220 -8.50 -1.74 -5.30
C LYS A 220 -8.98 -0.47 -4.59
N SER A 221 -10.22 -0.07 -4.81
CA SER A 221 -10.80 1.15 -4.21
C SER A 221 -10.87 1.06 -2.68
N HIS A 222 -11.21 -0.13 -2.16
CA HIS A 222 -11.25 -0.37 -0.72
C HIS A 222 -9.86 -0.21 -0.09
N LEU A 223 -8.83 -0.81 -0.70
CA LEU A 223 -7.45 -0.69 -0.24
C LEU A 223 -6.95 0.75 -0.31
N ALA A 224 -7.23 1.48 -1.41
CA ALA A 224 -6.87 2.89 -1.54
C ALA A 224 -7.46 3.75 -0.40
N ARG A 225 -8.74 3.53 -0.05
CA ARG A 225 -9.40 4.21 1.07
C ARG A 225 -8.75 3.86 2.41
N ARG A 226 -8.40 2.59 2.64
CA ARG A 226 -7.69 2.17 3.86
C ARG A 226 -6.31 2.78 3.98
N MET A 227 -5.58 2.90 2.87
CA MET A 227 -4.29 3.59 2.85
C MET A 227 -4.43 5.07 3.23
N PHE A 228 -5.48 5.74 2.74
CA PHE A 228 -5.77 7.12 3.14
C PHE A 228 -6.08 7.23 4.64
N GLU A 229 -6.95 6.38 5.16
CA GLU A 229 -7.33 6.37 6.58
C GLU A 229 -6.12 6.08 7.48
N LEU A 230 -5.22 5.15 7.07
CA LEU A 230 -3.97 4.88 7.77
C LEU A 230 -3.04 6.11 7.79
N LYS A 231 -2.88 6.79 6.66
CA LYS A 231 -2.08 8.04 6.62
C LYS A 231 -2.72 9.16 7.45
N LYS A 232 -4.04 9.25 7.46
CA LYS A 232 -4.77 10.24 8.24
C LYS A 232 -4.63 10.00 9.73
N SER A 233 -4.73 8.75 10.19
CA SER A 233 -4.49 8.39 11.60
C SER A 233 -3.07 8.69 12.08
N ARG A 234 -2.10 8.66 11.15
CA ARG A 234 -0.69 9.02 11.40
C ARG A 234 -0.38 10.50 11.11
N HIS A 235 -1.38 11.35 10.92
CA HIS A 235 -1.23 12.79 10.63
C HIS A 235 -0.37 13.11 9.41
N GLN A 236 -0.25 12.20 8.46
CA GLN A 236 0.56 12.38 7.24
C GLN A 236 -0.19 13.11 6.12
N VAL A 237 -1.51 13.15 6.19
CA VAL A 237 -2.40 13.87 5.27
C VAL A 237 -3.42 14.65 6.08
N THR A 238 -3.73 15.88 5.63
CA THR A 238 -4.71 16.78 6.27
C THR A 238 -5.92 17.04 5.40
N GLY A 239 -5.78 16.81 4.08
CA GLY A 239 -6.85 16.99 3.10
C GLY A 239 -7.79 15.78 3.01
N GLU A 240 -8.60 15.76 1.97
CA GLU A 240 -9.65 14.78 1.75
C GLU A 240 -9.19 13.59 0.89
N PHE A 241 -9.93 12.49 0.96
CA PHE A 241 -9.87 11.39 0.02
C PHE A 241 -10.87 11.65 -1.11
N VAL A 242 -10.35 11.90 -2.30
CA VAL A 242 -11.16 12.10 -3.50
C VAL A 242 -11.07 10.87 -4.38
N GLU A 243 -12.21 10.22 -4.60
CA GLU A 243 -12.34 9.00 -5.42
C GLU A 243 -13.10 9.31 -6.70
N VAL A 244 -12.54 8.88 -7.82
CA VAL A 244 -13.10 9.10 -9.15
C VAL A 244 -12.99 7.82 -9.98
N ASN A 245 -14.07 7.40 -10.60
CA ASN A 245 -14.03 6.37 -11.62
C ASN A 245 -13.88 7.03 -13.00
N CYS A 246 -12.71 6.87 -13.62
CA CYS A 246 -12.40 7.49 -14.90
C CYS A 246 -13.30 6.96 -16.04
N ALA A 247 -13.83 5.74 -15.93
CA ALA A 247 -14.79 5.22 -16.90
C ALA A 247 -16.13 5.99 -16.96
N THR A 248 -16.44 6.81 -15.95
CA THR A 248 -17.62 7.68 -15.94
C THR A 248 -17.34 9.08 -16.49
N LEU A 249 -16.08 9.37 -16.81
CA LEU A 249 -15.66 10.66 -17.33
C LEU A 249 -15.61 10.59 -18.86
N HIS A 250 -16.47 11.32 -19.53
CA HIS A 250 -16.55 11.32 -20.99
C HIS A 250 -16.55 12.74 -21.56
N GLY A 251 -15.89 12.91 -22.72
CA GLY A 251 -15.89 14.15 -23.48
C GLY A 251 -15.36 15.36 -22.71
N ASP A 252 -15.79 16.55 -23.11
CA ASP A 252 -15.34 17.84 -22.52
C ASP A 252 -15.62 17.96 -21.02
N GLY A 253 -16.54 17.15 -20.49
CA GLY A 253 -16.85 17.09 -19.06
C GLY A 253 -15.77 16.43 -18.20
N ALA A 254 -14.92 15.57 -18.77
CA ALA A 254 -13.88 14.83 -18.04
C ALA A 254 -12.80 15.79 -17.51
N ALA A 255 -12.22 16.57 -18.39
CA ALA A 255 -11.21 17.56 -18.04
C ALA A 255 -11.78 18.62 -17.08
N SER A 256 -12.99 19.08 -17.29
CA SER A 256 -13.71 20.00 -16.38
C SER A 256 -13.91 19.40 -14.98
N THR A 257 -14.21 18.12 -14.90
CA THR A 257 -14.42 17.45 -13.61
C THR A 257 -13.10 17.30 -12.83
N LEU A 258 -12.05 16.89 -13.50
CA LEU A 258 -10.75 16.69 -12.87
C LEU A 258 -10.06 18.03 -12.53
N PHE A 259 -9.90 18.91 -13.51
CA PHE A 259 -9.07 20.12 -13.40
C PHE A 259 -9.85 21.38 -13.07
N GLY A 260 -11.18 21.32 -13.19
CA GLY A 260 -12.05 22.49 -13.01
C GLY A 260 -12.13 23.36 -14.27
N HIS A 261 -12.97 24.38 -14.21
CA HIS A 261 -13.13 25.34 -15.30
C HIS A 261 -13.54 26.72 -14.79
N LYS A 262 -13.30 27.75 -15.61
CA LYS A 262 -13.82 29.09 -15.43
C LYS A 262 -15.15 29.25 -16.16
N LYS A 263 -16.00 30.10 -15.62
CA LYS A 263 -17.25 30.50 -16.27
C LYS A 263 -16.99 30.97 -17.71
N GLY A 264 -17.73 30.41 -18.67
CA GLY A 264 -17.59 30.73 -20.09
C GLY A 264 -16.48 29.94 -20.82
N ALA A 265 -15.81 29.01 -20.19
CA ALA A 265 -14.74 28.21 -20.80
C ALA A 265 -15.21 27.32 -21.95
N PHE A 266 -16.47 26.88 -21.92
CA PHE A 266 -17.13 26.12 -22.98
C PHE A 266 -18.65 26.30 -22.92
N THR A 267 -19.37 25.84 -23.92
CA THR A 267 -20.84 25.93 -23.97
C THR A 267 -21.44 25.15 -22.79
N GLY A 268 -22.12 25.87 -21.88
CA GLY A 268 -22.70 25.28 -20.67
C GLY A 268 -21.87 25.54 -19.39
N ALA A 269 -20.71 26.17 -19.46
CA ALA A 269 -19.92 26.58 -18.29
C ALA A 269 -20.52 27.85 -17.64
N ILE A 270 -21.63 27.69 -16.91
CA ILE A 270 -22.40 28.79 -16.32
C ILE A 270 -21.70 29.36 -15.08
N THR A 271 -20.99 28.54 -14.32
CA THR A 271 -20.30 28.88 -13.07
C THR A 271 -18.87 28.38 -13.07
N ASP A 272 -18.03 28.90 -12.19
CA ASP A 272 -16.69 28.36 -11.92
C ASP A 272 -16.80 26.99 -11.22
N ARG A 273 -15.94 26.03 -11.61
CA ARG A 273 -15.78 24.74 -10.95
C ARG A 273 -14.34 24.55 -10.49
N ALA A 274 -14.15 24.19 -9.21
CA ALA A 274 -12.82 24.04 -8.63
C ALA A 274 -12.00 22.86 -9.20
N GLY A 275 -12.67 21.77 -9.58
CA GLY A 275 -12.05 20.53 -10.03
C GLY A 275 -11.60 19.61 -8.87
N LEU A 276 -11.60 18.29 -9.14
CA LEU A 276 -11.34 17.28 -8.13
C LEU A 276 -9.87 17.26 -7.66
N LEU A 277 -8.92 17.59 -8.55
CA LEU A 277 -7.51 17.70 -8.18
C LEU A 277 -7.29 18.77 -7.10
N ARG A 278 -8.03 19.87 -7.17
CA ARG A 278 -7.97 20.94 -6.16
C ARG A 278 -8.62 20.50 -4.85
N THR A 279 -9.72 19.77 -4.91
CA THR A 279 -10.39 19.20 -3.73
C THR A 279 -9.47 18.23 -2.97
N ALA A 280 -8.64 17.46 -3.70
CA ALA A 280 -7.68 16.52 -3.13
C ALA A 280 -6.43 17.18 -2.51
N HIS A 281 -6.34 18.51 -2.47
CA HIS A 281 -5.18 19.22 -1.94
C HIS A 281 -4.82 18.79 -0.51
N ASN A 282 -3.54 18.50 -0.24
CA ASN A 282 -3.01 17.94 1.00
C ASN A 282 -3.64 16.62 1.44
N GLY A 283 -4.36 15.95 0.51
CA GLY A 283 -5.02 14.68 0.70
C GLY A 283 -4.55 13.62 -0.29
N MET A 284 -5.48 12.76 -0.70
CA MET A 284 -5.22 11.69 -1.66
C MET A 284 -6.27 11.69 -2.76
N LEU A 285 -5.82 11.53 -4.01
CA LEU A 285 -6.65 11.35 -5.19
C LEU A 285 -6.56 9.89 -5.64
N PHE A 286 -7.68 9.19 -5.65
CA PHE A 286 -7.80 7.86 -6.21
C PHE A 286 -8.53 7.92 -7.56
N LEU A 287 -7.81 7.60 -8.64
CA LEU A 287 -8.35 7.48 -9.99
C LEU A 287 -8.53 6.00 -10.32
N ASP A 288 -9.77 5.51 -10.21
CA ASP A 288 -10.08 4.13 -10.61
C ASP A 288 -10.27 4.07 -12.13
N GLU A 289 -9.85 2.97 -12.73
CA GLU A 289 -9.83 2.72 -14.18
C GLU A 289 -9.10 3.85 -14.96
N ILE A 290 -7.89 4.20 -14.51
CA ILE A 290 -7.09 5.29 -15.09
C ILE A 290 -6.82 5.12 -16.59
N GLY A 291 -6.81 3.88 -17.10
CA GLY A 291 -6.67 3.58 -18.53
C GLY A 291 -7.83 4.06 -19.41
N GLU A 292 -8.93 4.55 -18.80
CA GLU A 292 -10.07 5.12 -19.53
C GLU A 292 -9.93 6.64 -19.78
N LEU A 293 -8.90 7.29 -19.23
CA LEU A 293 -8.66 8.72 -19.49
C LEU A 293 -8.29 8.98 -20.94
N GLY A 294 -8.84 10.04 -21.51
CA GLY A 294 -8.46 10.54 -22.83
C GLY A 294 -7.02 11.07 -22.88
N ALA A 295 -6.47 11.21 -24.08
CA ALA A 295 -5.08 11.63 -24.28
C ALA A 295 -4.79 13.02 -23.69
N ASP A 296 -5.74 13.94 -23.75
CA ASP A 296 -5.61 15.30 -23.24
C ASP A 296 -5.61 15.30 -21.70
N GLU A 297 -6.50 14.55 -21.07
CA GLU A 297 -6.56 14.39 -19.62
C GLU A 297 -5.29 13.71 -19.09
N GLN A 298 -4.74 12.75 -19.82
CA GLN A 298 -3.48 12.10 -19.46
C GLN A 298 -2.32 13.11 -19.46
N ALA A 299 -2.23 14.00 -20.47
CA ALA A 299 -1.19 15.03 -20.56
C ALA A 299 -1.32 16.06 -19.41
N MET A 300 -2.55 16.50 -19.12
CA MET A 300 -2.82 17.42 -18.01
C MET A 300 -2.52 16.80 -16.66
N LEU A 301 -2.87 15.51 -16.48
CA LEU A 301 -2.61 14.78 -15.24
C LEU A 301 -1.11 14.60 -15.00
N LEU A 302 -0.33 14.29 -16.04
CA LEU A 302 1.13 14.20 -15.95
C LEU A 302 1.72 15.48 -15.34
N LYS A 303 1.37 16.64 -15.91
CA LYS A 303 1.84 17.94 -15.41
C LYS A 303 1.42 18.15 -13.95
N ALA A 304 0.17 17.85 -13.60
CA ALA A 304 -0.33 18.00 -12.23
C ALA A 304 0.38 17.09 -11.23
N VAL A 305 0.77 15.88 -11.62
CA VAL A 305 1.49 14.93 -10.76
C VAL A 305 2.96 15.32 -10.58
N GLU A 306 3.62 15.82 -11.64
CA GLU A 306 5.03 16.20 -11.61
C GLU A 306 5.29 17.56 -10.95
N GLU A 307 4.56 18.58 -11.40
CA GLU A 307 4.79 19.97 -11.00
C GLU A 307 3.90 20.41 -9.83
N LYS A 308 2.90 19.60 -9.46
CA LYS A 308 1.86 19.98 -8.49
C LYS A 308 1.07 21.23 -8.91
N ARG A 309 1.03 21.50 -10.21
CA ARG A 309 0.38 22.66 -10.83
C ARG A 309 -0.39 22.25 -12.08
N PHE A 310 -1.49 22.91 -12.32
CA PHE A 310 -2.29 22.73 -13.53
C PHE A 310 -3.13 23.97 -13.84
N PHE A 311 -3.64 24.06 -15.07
CA PHE A 311 -4.57 25.11 -15.47
C PHE A 311 -6.00 24.58 -15.49
N PRO A 312 -6.95 25.23 -14.80
CA PRO A 312 -8.35 25.00 -15.04
C PRO A 312 -8.72 25.38 -16.47
N ILE A 313 -9.70 24.70 -17.06
CA ILE A 313 -10.13 24.98 -18.44
C ILE A 313 -10.58 26.43 -18.55
N GLY A 314 -10.10 27.15 -19.58
CA GLY A 314 -10.39 28.56 -19.81
C GLY A 314 -9.75 29.51 -18.81
N SER A 315 -8.67 29.09 -18.11
CA SER A 315 -7.93 29.93 -17.18
C SER A 315 -6.44 29.99 -17.56
N ASP A 316 -5.90 31.20 -17.59
CA ASP A 316 -4.45 31.44 -17.74
C ASP A 316 -3.73 31.49 -16.40
N ARG A 317 -4.44 31.24 -15.30
CA ARG A 317 -3.87 31.20 -13.95
C ARG A 317 -3.68 29.76 -13.50
N GLU A 318 -2.44 29.42 -13.16
CA GLU A 318 -2.11 28.14 -12.57
C GLU A 318 -2.76 27.96 -11.18
N VAL A 319 -3.15 26.75 -10.90
CA VAL A 319 -3.60 26.29 -9.59
C VAL A 319 -2.58 25.29 -9.06
N THR A 320 -2.16 25.47 -7.82
CA THR A 320 -1.28 24.52 -7.12
C THR A 320 -2.11 23.57 -6.29
N SER A 321 -1.85 22.26 -6.39
CA SER A 321 -2.45 21.24 -5.56
C SER A 321 -1.45 20.12 -5.28
N ASP A 322 -1.04 19.99 -4.01
CA ASP A 322 -0.21 18.87 -3.57
C ASP A 322 -1.11 17.74 -3.06
N PHE A 323 -1.25 16.70 -3.84
CA PHE A 323 -1.98 15.47 -3.49
C PHE A 323 -1.11 14.25 -3.76
N GLN A 324 -1.36 13.16 -3.05
CA GLN A 324 -0.81 11.87 -3.41
C GLN A 324 -1.78 11.15 -4.35
N LEU A 325 -1.25 10.66 -5.49
CA LEU A 325 -2.03 9.91 -6.46
C LEU A 325 -2.00 8.42 -6.13
N ILE A 326 -3.18 7.79 -6.11
CA ILE A 326 -3.34 6.34 -6.27
C ILE A 326 -4.10 6.13 -7.57
N ALA A 327 -3.55 5.31 -8.46
CA ALA A 327 -4.20 4.93 -9.71
C ALA A 327 -4.66 3.48 -9.65
N GLY A 328 -5.89 3.19 -10.05
CA GLY A 328 -6.47 1.85 -10.16
C GLY A 328 -6.72 1.48 -11.62
N THR A 329 -6.48 0.22 -12.01
CA THR A 329 -6.88 -0.29 -13.31
C THR A 329 -7.02 -1.82 -13.31
N ASN A 330 -7.89 -2.32 -14.18
CA ASN A 330 -7.99 -3.75 -14.49
C ASN A 330 -7.26 -4.11 -15.79
N ARG A 331 -6.77 -3.13 -16.55
CA ARG A 331 -6.05 -3.30 -17.83
C ARG A 331 -4.55 -3.44 -17.60
N ASP A 332 -3.88 -4.07 -18.54
CA ASP A 332 -2.42 -4.00 -18.65
C ASP A 332 -2.02 -2.72 -19.39
N LEU A 333 -1.67 -1.68 -18.64
CA LEU A 333 -1.29 -0.39 -19.21
C LEU A 333 -0.08 -0.47 -20.14
N ARG A 334 0.77 -1.49 -20.05
CA ARG A 334 1.91 -1.69 -20.98
C ARG A 334 1.40 -1.98 -22.39
N VAL A 335 0.32 -2.75 -22.50
CA VAL A 335 -0.35 -3.01 -23.79
C VAL A 335 -0.99 -1.74 -24.33
N ASP A 336 -1.59 -0.93 -23.45
CA ASP A 336 -2.19 0.34 -23.84
C ASP A 336 -1.13 1.38 -24.26
N VAL A 337 0.06 1.39 -23.63
CA VAL A 337 1.22 2.21 -24.05
C VAL A 337 1.70 1.76 -25.43
N ALA A 338 1.93 0.45 -25.63
CA ALA A 338 2.37 -0.07 -26.92
C ALA A 338 1.35 0.21 -28.05
N GLY A 339 0.06 0.25 -27.71
CA GLY A 339 -1.03 0.57 -28.63
C GLY A 339 -1.31 2.08 -28.79
N GLY A 340 -0.54 2.97 -28.14
CA GLY A 340 -0.72 4.42 -28.20
C GLY A 340 -2.00 4.94 -27.51
N ARG A 341 -2.68 4.12 -26.72
CA ARG A 341 -3.89 4.51 -25.94
C ARG A 341 -3.54 5.13 -24.59
N PHE A 342 -2.36 4.83 -24.06
CA PHE A 342 -1.86 5.40 -22.81
C PHE A 342 -0.48 6.00 -23.02
N ARG A 343 -0.22 7.17 -22.45
CA ARG A 343 1.06 7.88 -22.61
C ARG A 343 2.17 7.18 -21.81
N GLU A 344 3.30 6.97 -22.46
CA GLU A 344 4.48 6.34 -21.86
C GLU A 344 5.05 7.16 -20.68
N ASP A 345 5.09 8.49 -20.83
CA ASP A 345 5.60 9.40 -19.79
C ASP A 345 4.74 9.38 -18.53
N LEU A 346 3.40 9.39 -18.67
CA LEU A 346 2.50 9.24 -17.53
C LEU A 346 2.65 7.86 -16.87
N TYR A 347 2.73 6.80 -17.68
CA TYR A 347 2.95 5.45 -17.17
C TYR A 347 4.25 5.37 -16.35
N ALA A 348 5.37 5.89 -16.85
CA ALA A 348 6.65 5.93 -16.13
C ALA A 348 6.52 6.66 -14.78
N ARG A 349 5.70 7.72 -14.72
CA ARG A 349 5.53 8.51 -13.50
C ARG A 349 4.68 7.82 -12.44
N ILE A 350 3.66 7.05 -12.84
CA ILE A 350 2.74 6.38 -11.89
C ILE A 350 3.18 4.95 -11.54
N ASN A 351 4.09 4.34 -12.30
CA ASN A 351 4.50 2.94 -12.14
C ASN A 351 5.67 2.73 -11.15
N LEU A 352 6.01 3.73 -10.34
CA LEU A 352 7.10 3.60 -9.35
C LEU A 352 6.76 2.53 -8.29
N TRP A 353 5.55 2.57 -7.76
CA TRP A 353 5.02 1.59 -6.83
C TRP A 353 3.80 0.92 -7.46
N ALA A 354 4.02 -0.21 -8.12
CA ALA A 354 2.96 -0.96 -8.79
C ALA A 354 2.66 -2.27 -8.07
N TYR A 355 1.40 -2.47 -7.70
CA TYR A 355 0.94 -3.63 -6.97
C TYR A 355 -0.22 -4.30 -7.68
N THR A 356 -0.08 -5.60 -7.91
CA THR A 356 -1.14 -6.41 -8.53
C THR A 356 -1.92 -7.17 -7.46
N LEU A 357 -3.18 -6.77 -7.26
CA LEU A 357 -4.08 -7.46 -6.34
C LEU A 357 -4.58 -8.76 -6.97
N PRO A 358 -4.38 -9.91 -6.33
CA PRO A 358 -4.89 -11.17 -6.83
C PRO A 358 -6.42 -11.22 -6.76
N GLY A 359 -7.03 -11.83 -7.75
CA GLY A 359 -8.45 -12.16 -7.72
C GLY A 359 -8.79 -13.20 -6.66
N LEU A 360 -10.07 -13.33 -6.34
CA LEU A 360 -10.54 -14.23 -5.31
C LEU A 360 -10.25 -15.71 -5.63
N ALA A 361 -10.37 -16.10 -6.89
CA ALA A 361 -10.05 -17.45 -7.35
C ALA A 361 -8.57 -17.83 -7.16
N GLN A 362 -7.66 -16.83 -7.08
CA GLN A 362 -6.21 -17.04 -6.88
C GLN A 362 -5.83 -17.18 -5.41
N ARG A 363 -6.78 -16.99 -4.48
CA ARG A 363 -6.58 -17.12 -3.03
C ARG A 363 -7.76 -17.83 -2.37
N PRO A 364 -8.00 -19.11 -2.73
CA PRO A 364 -9.14 -19.87 -2.22
C PRO A 364 -9.13 -20.07 -0.70
N GLU A 365 -7.95 -20.03 -0.06
CA GLU A 365 -7.79 -20.11 1.40
C GLU A 365 -8.38 -18.90 2.15
N ASP A 366 -8.54 -17.77 1.48
CA ASP A 366 -9.10 -16.55 2.06
C ASP A 366 -10.62 -16.48 1.92
N LEU A 367 -11.27 -17.41 1.20
CA LEU A 367 -12.72 -17.43 1.03
C LEU A 367 -13.46 -17.57 2.36
N GLU A 368 -13.07 -18.51 3.19
CA GLU A 368 -13.74 -18.75 4.48
C GLU A 368 -13.68 -17.51 5.41
N PRO A 369 -12.50 -16.90 5.69
CA PRO A 369 -12.45 -15.69 6.50
C PRO A 369 -13.28 -14.53 5.93
N ASN A 370 -13.30 -14.37 4.60
CA ASN A 370 -14.11 -13.34 3.96
C ASN A 370 -15.60 -13.57 4.07
N VAL A 371 -16.06 -14.83 3.95
CA VAL A 371 -17.47 -15.20 4.16
C VAL A 371 -17.90 -14.89 5.60
N GLU A 372 -17.07 -15.25 6.58
CA GLU A 372 -17.34 -14.99 8.00
C GLU A 372 -17.42 -13.49 8.29
N HIS A 373 -16.48 -12.71 7.74
CA HIS A 373 -16.50 -11.25 7.84
C HIS A 373 -17.76 -10.62 7.23
N LEU A 374 -18.16 -11.07 6.03
CA LEU A 374 -19.36 -10.57 5.35
C LEU A 374 -20.65 -10.95 6.11
N LEU A 375 -20.72 -12.15 6.69
CA LEU A 375 -21.84 -12.54 7.54
C LEU A 375 -21.92 -11.71 8.81
N ALA A 376 -20.79 -11.47 9.47
CA ALA A 376 -20.75 -10.62 10.66
C ALA A 376 -21.20 -9.19 10.35
N ARG A 377 -20.80 -8.67 9.19
CA ARG A 377 -21.23 -7.37 8.70
C ARG A 377 -22.74 -7.36 8.41
N ALA A 378 -23.26 -8.35 7.70
CA ALA A 378 -24.70 -8.48 7.42
C ALA A 378 -25.53 -8.58 8.72
N ALA A 379 -25.02 -9.30 9.73
CA ALA A 379 -25.65 -9.38 11.04
C ALA A 379 -25.69 -8.02 11.76
N ALA A 380 -24.61 -7.24 11.68
CA ALA A 380 -24.54 -5.89 12.25
C ALA A 380 -25.50 -4.92 11.56
N GLU A 381 -25.61 -4.96 10.23
CA GLU A 381 -26.49 -4.10 9.43
C GLU A 381 -27.98 -4.44 9.64
N THR A 382 -28.31 -5.72 9.81
CA THR A 382 -29.72 -6.17 9.95
C THR A 382 -30.20 -6.34 11.39
N GLY A 383 -29.30 -6.32 12.36
CA GLY A 383 -29.57 -6.60 13.76
C GLY A 383 -29.95 -8.07 14.03
N ARG A 384 -29.76 -8.97 13.05
CA ARG A 384 -30.11 -10.41 13.15
C ARG A 384 -28.88 -11.28 12.99
N ALA A 385 -28.66 -12.21 13.92
CA ALA A 385 -27.58 -13.17 13.79
C ALA A 385 -27.90 -14.17 12.66
N VAL A 386 -27.04 -14.19 11.64
CA VAL A 386 -27.14 -15.14 10.52
C VAL A 386 -25.97 -16.11 10.58
N ARG A 387 -26.25 -17.42 10.46
CA ARG A 387 -25.22 -18.46 10.49
C ARG A 387 -25.53 -19.57 9.49
N PHE A 388 -24.51 -20.13 8.89
CA PHE A 388 -24.63 -21.40 8.18
C PHE A 388 -24.89 -22.56 9.17
N ASN A 389 -25.67 -23.56 8.74
CA ASN A 389 -25.52 -24.86 9.36
C ASN A 389 -24.18 -25.50 8.91
N ALA A 390 -23.68 -26.51 9.62
CA ALA A 390 -22.35 -27.08 9.36
C ALA A 390 -22.23 -27.68 7.93
N GLU A 391 -23.28 -28.35 7.47
CA GLU A 391 -23.32 -28.97 6.14
C GLU A 391 -23.38 -27.92 5.02
N ALA A 392 -24.23 -26.90 5.19
CA ALA A 392 -24.35 -25.80 4.23
C ALA A 392 -23.05 -25.01 4.13
N LYS A 393 -22.33 -24.76 5.25
CA LYS A 393 -21.01 -24.13 5.24
C LYS A 393 -20.01 -24.95 4.43
N ALA A 394 -19.91 -26.25 4.73
CA ALA A 394 -19.02 -27.15 4.02
C ALA A 394 -19.35 -27.25 2.52
N GLN A 395 -20.62 -27.28 2.17
CA GLN A 395 -21.08 -27.29 0.77
C GLN A 395 -20.74 -26.01 0.04
N TYR A 396 -21.04 -24.84 0.65
CA TYR A 396 -20.74 -23.53 0.05
C TYR A 396 -19.24 -23.34 -0.15
N LEU A 397 -18.40 -23.63 0.85
CA LEU A 397 -16.96 -23.50 0.76
C LEU A 397 -16.35 -24.47 -0.27
N ARG A 398 -16.84 -25.70 -0.34
CA ARG A 398 -16.40 -26.65 -1.37
C ARG A 398 -16.67 -26.14 -2.78
N PHE A 399 -17.88 -25.60 -3.02
CA PHE A 399 -18.18 -24.96 -4.31
C PHE A 399 -17.31 -23.73 -4.53
N ALA A 400 -17.23 -22.82 -3.55
CA ALA A 400 -16.51 -21.56 -3.65
C ALA A 400 -15.01 -21.73 -3.96
N GLN A 401 -14.42 -22.84 -3.51
CA GLN A 401 -13.01 -23.20 -3.75
C GLN A 401 -12.80 -24.08 -5.00
N SER A 402 -13.89 -24.50 -5.65
CA SER A 402 -13.79 -25.33 -6.85
C SER A 402 -13.45 -24.53 -8.10
N THR A 403 -12.99 -25.22 -9.14
CA THR A 403 -12.73 -24.64 -10.46
C THR A 403 -14.01 -24.12 -11.15
N ASP A 404 -15.19 -24.59 -10.73
CA ASP A 404 -16.48 -24.12 -11.22
C ASP A 404 -16.83 -22.72 -10.74
N ALA A 405 -16.20 -22.27 -9.65
CA ALA A 405 -16.43 -20.96 -9.07
C ALA A 405 -15.53 -19.91 -9.73
N LEU A 406 -16.00 -19.30 -10.81
CA LEU A 406 -15.21 -18.37 -11.62
C LEU A 406 -14.88 -17.07 -10.91
N TRP A 407 -15.73 -16.61 -10.00
CA TRP A 407 -15.59 -15.35 -9.28
C TRP A 407 -15.22 -14.18 -10.19
N SER A 408 -15.89 -14.06 -11.34
CA SER A 408 -15.59 -13.03 -12.37
C SER A 408 -15.67 -11.61 -11.83
N GLY A 409 -16.59 -11.35 -10.91
CA GLY A 409 -16.71 -10.10 -10.16
C GLY A 409 -15.98 -10.10 -8.82
N ASN A 410 -15.20 -11.14 -8.48
CA ASN A 410 -14.40 -11.27 -7.26
C ASN A 410 -15.20 -10.99 -5.98
N PHE A 411 -14.76 -10.04 -5.13
CA PHE A 411 -15.46 -9.70 -3.89
C PHE A 411 -16.85 -9.08 -4.11
N ARG A 412 -17.13 -8.54 -5.28
CA ARG A 412 -18.48 -8.07 -5.61
C ARG A 412 -19.45 -9.24 -5.70
N ASP A 413 -19.04 -10.34 -6.33
CA ASP A 413 -19.84 -11.56 -6.43
C ASP A 413 -19.99 -12.21 -5.08
N LEU A 414 -18.88 -12.33 -4.31
CA LEU A 414 -18.90 -12.94 -2.98
C LEU A 414 -19.82 -12.16 -2.02
N SER A 415 -19.67 -10.84 -1.98
CA SER A 415 -20.52 -9.99 -1.13
C SER A 415 -22.00 -10.10 -1.51
N ALA A 416 -22.31 -10.05 -2.80
CA ALA A 416 -23.68 -10.22 -3.27
C ALA A 416 -24.26 -11.59 -2.93
N SER A 417 -23.46 -12.66 -3.07
CA SER A 417 -23.85 -14.02 -2.70
C SER A 417 -24.15 -14.14 -1.21
N VAL A 418 -23.23 -13.70 -0.36
CA VAL A 418 -23.41 -13.74 1.10
C VAL A 418 -24.60 -12.89 1.55
N THR A 419 -24.79 -11.71 0.95
CA THR A 419 -25.94 -10.85 1.25
C THR A 419 -27.26 -11.55 0.90
N ARG A 420 -27.36 -12.21 -0.27
CA ARG A 420 -28.56 -12.97 -0.65
C ARG A 420 -28.83 -14.13 0.32
N LEU A 421 -27.79 -14.90 0.64
CA LEU A 421 -27.91 -15.99 1.61
C LEU A 421 -28.34 -15.48 2.98
N ALA A 422 -27.81 -14.37 3.45
CA ALA A 422 -28.19 -13.77 4.73
C ALA A 422 -29.63 -13.24 4.73
N THR A 423 -30.06 -12.63 3.63
CA THR A 423 -31.40 -12.05 3.49
C THR A 423 -32.48 -13.13 3.43
N LEU A 424 -32.19 -14.26 2.74
CA LEU A 424 -33.15 -15.35 2.53
C LEU A 424 -33.09 -16.43 3.64
N ALA A 425 -32.24 -16.26 4.65
CA ALA A 425 -32.08 -17.20 5.75
C ALA A 425 -33.27 -17.13 6.72
N ASP A 426 -34.19 -18.10 6.64
CA ASP A 426 -35.29 -18.22 7.59
C ASP A 426 -34.78 -18.47 9.00
N GLY A 427 -35.25 -17.66 9.96
CA GLY A 427 -34.79 -17.73 11.35
C GLY A 427 -33.29 -17.52 11.54
N GLY A 428 -32.60 -16.87 10.56
CA GLY A 428 -31.15 -16.63 10.60
C GLY A 428 -30.30 -17.87 10.32
N ARG A 429 -30.86 -18.94 9.78
CA ARG A 429 -30.12 -20.17 9.43
C ARG A 429 -30.05 -20.40 7.94
N ILE A 430 -28.84 -20.42 7.40
CA ILE A 430 -28.57 -20.76 6.01
C ILE A 430 -28.52 -22.28 5.88
N SER A 431 -29.50 -22.83 5.13
CA SER A 431 -29.65 -24.28 4.90
C SER A 431 -28.91 -24.72 3.61
N THR A 432 -28.75 -26.03 3.44
CA THR A 432 -28.19 -26.63 2.21
C THR A 432 -29.02 -26.31 0.97
N ALA A 433 -30.34 -26.33 1.09
CA ALA A 433 -31.25 -25.98 -0.02
C ALA A 433 -31.06 -24.53 -0.50
N LEU A 434 -30.84 -23.61 0.45
CA LEU A 434 -30.58 -22.22 0.11
C LEU A 434 -29.21 -22.06 -0.58
N VAL A 435 -28.19 -22.82 -0.14
CA VAL A 435 -26.87 -22.87 -0.78
C VAL A 435 -26.99 -23.44 -2.20
N ASP A 436 -27.75 -24.50 -2.43
CA ASP A 436 -27.96 -25.07 -3.76
C ASP A 436 -28.57 -24.06 -4.73
N ALA A 437 -29.61 -23.35 -4.27
CA ALA A 437 -30.24 -22.31 -5.07
C ALA A 437 -29.26 -21.17 -5.42
N GLU A 438 -28.42 -20.77 -4.47
CA GLU A 438 -27.41 -19.72 -4.71
C GLU A 438 -26.28 -20.19 -5.64
N VAL A 439 -25.81 -21.43 -5.50
CA VAL A 439 -24.82 -22.03 -6.41
C VAL A 439 -25.33 -22.09 -7.84
N GLN A 440 -26.59 -22.51 -8.05
CA GLN A 440 -27.20 -22.49 -9.37
C GLN A 440 -27.29 -21.07 -9.95
N ARG A 441 -27.66 -20.10 -9.13
CA ARG A 441 -27.69 -18.68 -9.52
C ARG A 441 -26.32 -18.16 -9.92
N LEU A 442 -25.27 -18.44 -9.15
CA LEU A 442 -23.90 -18.00 -9.46
C LEU A 442 -23.41 -18.61 -10.78
N ARG A 443 -23.65 -19.92 -10.98
CA ARG A 443 -23.32 -20.59 -12.26
C ARG A 443 -24.04 -19.94 -13.43
N TRP A 444 -25.35 -19.68 -13.30
CA TRP A 444 -26.12 -19.01 -14.34
C TRP A 444 -25.61 -17.60 -14.63
N LEU A 445 -25.33 -16.81 -13.59
CA LEU A 445 -24.79 -15.44 -13.75
C LEU A 445 -23.44 -15.46 -14.47
N TRP A 446 -22.53 -16.34 -14.11
CA TRP A 446 -21.20 -16.38 -14.74
C TRP A 446 -21.22 -16.90 -16.16
N GLN A 447 -22.13 -17.82 -16.50
CA GLN A 447 -22.34 -18.26 -17.88
C GLN A 447 -22.86 -17.14 -18.78
N HIS A 448 -23.66 -16.22 -18.23
CA HIS A 448 -24.26 -15.13 -18.99
C HIS A 448 -23.52 -13.79 -18.88
N SER A 449 -22.73 -13.58 -17.82
CA SER A 449 -21.89 -12.38 -17.67
C SER A 449 -20.56 -12.51 -18.40
N SER A 450 -20.09 -13.69 -18.67
CA SER A 450 -19.10 -13.90 -19.69
C SER A 450 -19.78 -13.61 -21.02
N GLY A 451 -19.77 -12.36 -21.43
CA GLY A 451 -19.81 -11.96 -22.85
C GLY A 451 -18.55 -12.45 -23.60
N ARG A 452 -17.82 -13.38 -23.02
CA ARG A 452 -17.11 -14.43 -23.68
C ARG A 452 -18.18 -15.31 -24.31
N ALA A 453 -18.44 -15.06 -25.59
CA ALA A 453 -18.73 -16.18 -26.44
C ALA A 453 -17.99 -17.38 -25.86
N VAL A 454 -18.70 -18.44 -25.53
CA VAL A 454 -18.18 -19.80 -25.41
C VAL A 454 -17.25 -19.95 -26.60
N GLY A 455 -15.91 -19.92 -26.38
CA GLY A 455 -14.98 -19.89 -27.50
C GLY A 455 -13.63 -19.27 -27.19
N ALA A 456 -12.92 -19.80 -26.18
CA ALA A 456 -11.46 -19.78 -26.18
C ALA A 456 -10.89 -21.18 -26.50
N ASP A 457 -11.79 -22.16 -26.75
CA ASP A 457 -11.65 -23.31 -27.66
C ASP A 457 -12.73 -23.26 -28.75
N GLY A 458 -13.19 -22.07 -29.10
CA GLY A 458 -14.19 -21.83 -30.12
C GLY A 458 -13.61 -22.11 -31.47
N VAL A 459 -14.24 -23.07 -32.14
CA VAL A 459 -14.12 -23.36 -33.56
C VAL A 459 -13.90 -22.06 -34.33
N ASP A 460 -12.74 -21.89 -34.90
CA ASP A 460 -12.48 -20.86 -35.89
C ASP A 460 -13.31 -21.20 -37.14
N LEU A 461 -14.51 -20.61 -37.22
CA LEU A 461 -15.40 -20.84 -38.36
C LEU A 461 -14.78 -20.36 -39.66
N GLU A 462 -13.99 -19.31 -39.63
CA GLU A 462 -13.30 -18.74 -40.76
C GLU A 462 -12.25 -19.75 -41.31
N ALA A 463 -11.51 -20.38 -40.40
CA ALA A 463 -10.57 -21.46 -40.78
C ALA A 463 -11.29 -22.72 -41.30
N LEU A 464 -12.54 -22.99 -40.88
CA LEU A 464 -13.32 -24.16 -41.33
C LEU A 464 -14.03 -23.99 -42.66
N VAL A 465 -14.60 -22.82 -42.93
CA VAL A 465 -15.37 -22.57 -44.16
C VAL A 465 -14.57 -21.80 -45.22
N GLY A 466 -13.42 -21.22 -44.84
CA GLY A 466 -12.59 -20.37 -45.70
C GLY A 466 -13.00 -18.88 -45.65
N GLU A 467 -12.00 -18.00 -45.80
CA GLU A 467 -12.10 -16.55 -45.62
C GLU A 467 -13.17 -15.91 -46.57
N GLU A 468 -13.18 -16.32 -47.83
CA GLU A 468 -14.14 -15.80 -48.83
C GLU A 468 -15.58 -16.18 -48.48
N GLN A 469 -15.86 -17.43 -48.15
CA GLN A 469 -17.19 -17.92 -47.83
C GLN A 469 -17.67 -17.40 -46.47
N PHE A 470 -16.75 -17.21 -45.49
CA PHE A 470 -17.08 -16.63 -44.22
C PHE A 470 -17.47 -15.15 -44.31
N ALA A 471 -16.83 -14.39 -45.20
CA ALA A 471 -17.16 -12.98 -45.43
C ALA A 471 -18.57 -12.80 -46.04
N GLU A 472 -19.06 -13.75 -46.83
CA GLU A 472 -20.39 -13.73 -47.44
C GLU A 472 -21.52 -14.15 -46.48
N LEU A 473 -21.20 -14.74 -45.31
CA LEU A 473 -22.20 -15.15 -44.33
C LEU A 473 -22.70 -13.95 -43.52
N ASP A 474 -23.99 -13.77 -43.41
CA ASP A 474 -24.54 -12.81 -42.46
C ASP A 474 -24.43 -13.28 -41.02
N LEU A 475 -24.69 -12.38 -40.07
CA LEU A 475 -24.53 -12.66 -38.63
C LEU A 475 -25.41 -13.84 -38.17
N PHE A 476 -26.63 -13.96 -38.73
CA PHE A 476 -27.55 -15.04 -38.39
C PHE A 476 -27.00 -16.39 -38.81
N ASP A 477 -26.52 -16.51 -40.05
CA ASP A 477 -25.94 -17.75 -40.56
C ASP A 477 -24.67 -18.15 -39.83
N ARG A 478 -23.81 -17.19 -39.45
CA ARG A 478 -22.61 -17.42 -38.63
C ARG A 478 -22.97 -17.98 -37.25
N MET A 479 -23.96 -17.39 -36.57
CA MET A 479 -24.41 -17.87 -35.26
C MET A 479 -25.03 -19.25 -35.33
N GLN A 480 -25.86 -19.51 -36.33
CA GLN A 480 -26.51 -20.80 -36.53
C GLN A 480 -25.48 -21.90 -36.86
N LEU A 481 -24.56 -21.60 -37.79
CA LEU A 481 -23.50 -22.53 -38.17
C LEU A 481 -22.58 -22.88 -36.97
N LYS A 482 -22.23 -21.88 -36.17
CA LYS A 482 -21.45 -22.09 -34.96
C LYS A 482 -22.13 -23.05 -33.98
N ALA A 483 -23.40 -22.84 -33.69
CA ALA A 483 -24.17 -23.70 -32.80
C ALA A 483 -24.26 -25.14 -33.32
N VAL A 484 -24.39 -25.31 -34.65
CA VAL A 484 -24.40 -26.64 -35.27
C VAL A 484 -23.03 -27.33 -35.17
N VAL A 485 -21.94 -26.62 -35.43
CA VAL A 485 -20.56 -27.16 -35.35
C VAL A 485 -20.20 -27.54 -33.91
N ASP A 486 -20.56 -26.73 -32.94
CA ASP A 486 -20.34 -27.03 -31.52
C ASP A 486 -21.04 -28.33 -31.09
N VAL A 487 -22.29 -28.53 -31.46
CA VAL A 487 -23.03 -29.77 -31.19
C VAL A 487 -22.40 -30.98 -31.94
N CYS A 488 -21.90 -30.77 -33.16
CA CYS A 488 -21.24 -31.84 -33.92
C CYS A 488 -19.96 -32.31 -33.25
N ARG A 489 -19.18 -31.41 -32.65
CA ARG A 489 -17.93 -31.75 -31.94
C ARG A 489 -18.16 -32.48 -30.62
N GLU A 490 -19.24 -32.19 -29.93
CA GLU A 490 -19.62 -32.86 -28.70
C GLU A 490 -20.26 -34.25 -28.91
N ALA A 491 -20.80 -34.52 -30.09
CA ALA A 491 -21.52 -35.73 -30.36
C ALA A 491 -20.59 -36.85 -30.89
N ARG A 492 -20.82 -38.07 -30.48
CA ARG A 492 -20.04 -39.22 -30.91
C ARG A 492 -20.36 -39.70 -32.32
N THR A 493 -21.54 -39.38 -32.83
CA THR A 493 -22.00 -39.79 -34.16
C THR A 493 -22.86 -38.70 -34.79
N LEU A 494 -22.86 -38.64 -36.15
CA LEU A 494 -23.74 -37.74 -36.92
C LEU A 494 -25.22 -37.91 -36.54
N SER A 495 -25.65 -39.15 -36.25
CA SER A 495 -27.01 -39.45 -35.82
C SER A 495 -27.35 -38.89 -34.42
N GLU A 496 -26.37 -38.86 -33.52
CA GLU A 496 -26.51 -38.26 -32.20
C GLU A 496 -26.63 -36.74 -32.32
N ALA A 497 -25.73 -36.10 -33.07
CA ALA A 497 -25.76 -34.66 -33.29
C ALA A 497 -27.10 -34.23 -33.95
N GLY A 498 -27.53 -34.97 -34.97
CA GLY A 498 -28.83 -34.73 -35.63
C GLY A 498 -30.02 -34.83 -34.67
N ARG A 499 -30.02 -35.79 -33.74
CA ARG A 499 -31.07 -35.96 -32.72
C ARG A 499 -31.11 -34.79 -31.75
N ARG A 500 -29.92 -34.28 -31.33
CA ARG A 500 -29.83 -33.13 -30.41
C ARG A 500 -30.31 -31.83 -31.10
N LEU A 501 -29.89 -31.59 -32.34
CA LEU A 501 -30.23 -30.37 -33.09
C LEU A 501 -31.69 -30.31 -33.54
N PHE A 502 -32.35 -31.44 -33.79
CA PHE A 502 -33.70 -31.51 -34.35
C PHE A 502 -34.73 -32.12 -33.40
N ASP A 503 -34.51 -32.07 -32.08
CA ASP A 503 -35.29 -32.75 -31.02
C ASP A 503 -36.80 -32.45 -31.12
N ARG A 504 -37.19 -31.20 -31.34
CA ARG A 504 -38.59 -30.74 -31.47
C ARG A 504 -39.18 -31.02 -32.87
N SER A 505 -38.44 -30.72 -33.92
CA SER A 505 -38.94 -30.89 -35.29
C SER A 505 -39.05 -32.37 -35.68
N ARG A 506 -38.38 -33.24 -35.01
CA ARG A 506 -38.43 -34.71 -35.14
C ARG A 506 -39.82 -35.30 -34.80
N THR A 507 -40.45 -34.78 -33.72
CA THR A 507 -41.74 -35.28 -33.23
C THR A 507 -42.91 -34.93 -34.19
N GLN A 508 -42.71 -34.06 -35.15
CA GLN A 508 -43.74 -33.57 -36.09
C GLN A 508 -43.61 -34.21 -37.48
N ARG A 509 -42.72 -35.17 -37.72
CA ARG A 509 -42.46 -35.75 -39.05
C ARG A 509 -42.77 -37.25 -39.09
N THR A 510 -43.32 -37.69 -40.21
CA THR A 510 -43.64 -39.11 -40.47
C THR A 510 -42.40 -39.94 -40.83
N VAL A 511 -41.37 -39.34 -41.40
CA VAL A 511 -40.07 -40.00 -41.70
C VAL A 511 -38.95 -39.22 -41.03
N VAL A 512 -38.24 -39.86 -40.09
CA VAL A 512 -37.20 -39.24 -39.31
C VAL A 512 -35.81 -39.71 -39.81
N ASN A 513 -35.13 -38.82 -40.54
CA ASN A 513 -33.70 -39.03 -40.91
C ASN A 513 -32.88 -37.78 -40.56
N ASP A 514 -32.62 -37.62 -39.24
CA ASP A 514 -31.95 -36.43 -38.73
C ASP A 514 -30.46 -36.39 -39.10
N ALA A 515 -29.85 -37.53 -39.33
CA ALA A 515 -28.48 -37.63 -39.84
C ALA A 515 -28.32 -37.10 -41.26
N ASP A 516 -29.28 -37.39 -42.15
CA ASP A 516 -29.26 -36.87 -43.52
C ASP A 516 -29.55 -35.36 -43.58
N ARG A 517 -30.43 -34.91 -42.72
CA ARG A 517 -30.71 -33.44 -42.57
C ARG A 517 -29.48 -32.68 -42.15
N LEU A 518 -28.76 -33.19 -41.15
CA LEU A 518 -27.54 -32.56 -40.65
C LEU A 518 -26.43 -32.62 -41.72
N ARG A 519 -26.31 -33.73 -42.43
CA ARG A 519 -25.33 -33.89 -43.54
C ARG A 519 -25.60 -32.85 -44.65
N LYS A 520 -26.83 -32.66 -45.06
CA LYS A 520 -27.21 -31.65 -46.07
C LYS A 520 -27.00 -30.22 -45.61
N TYR A 521 -27.19 -29.96 -44.29
CA TYR A 521 -26.92 -28.66 -43.72
C TYR A 521 -25.43 -28.35 -43.74
N LEU A 522 -24.57 -29.29 -43.29
CA LEU A 522 -23.12 -29.14 -43.31
C LEU A 522 -22.59 -28.96 -44.75
N GLN A 523 -23.12 -29.72 -45.70
CA GLN A 523 -22.73 -29.62 -47.11
C GLN A 523 -23.02 -28.25 -47.73
N LYS A 524 -24.07 -27.53 -47.28
CA LYS A 524 -24.35 -26.16 -47.71
C LYS A 524 -23.17 -25.22 -47.46
N TYR A 525 -22.37 -25.49 -46.44
CA TYR A 525 -21.21 -24.70 -46.04
C TYR A 525 -19.87 -25.39 -46.33
N GLY A 526 -19.88 -26.40 -47.23
CA GLY A 526 -18.67 -27.13 -47.63
C GLY A 526 -18.08 -28.02 -46.55
N LEU A 527 -18.81 -28.27 -45.44
CA LEU A 527 -18.34 -29.02 -44.30
C LEU A 527 -18.78 -30.48 -44.35
N SER A 528 -17.90 -31.37 -43.81
CA SER A 528 -18.20 -32.79 -43.64
C SER A 528 -18.11 -33.19 -42.16
N TRP A 529 -18.79 -34.29 -41.78
CA TRP A 529 -18.74 -34.83 -40.43
C TRP A 529 -17.31 -35.17 -40.00
N ASP A 530 -16.51 -35.77 -40.91
CA ASP A 530 -15.16 -36.23 -40.60
C ASP A 530 -14.19 -35.08 -40.29
N GLN A 531 -14.44 -33.89 -40.87
CA GLN A 531 -13.67 -32.67 -40.56
C GLN A 531 -13.99 -32.12 -39.15
N LEU A 532 -15.19 -32.38 -38.65
CA LEU A 532 -15.66 -31.85 -37.39
C LEU A 532 -15.47 -32.82 -36.21
N SER A 533 -15.41 -34.14 -36.48
CA SER A 533 -15.26 -35.21 -35.49
C SER A 533 -13.82 -35.62 -35.21
N ALA A 534 -12.82 -35.10 -35.92
CA ALA A 534 -11.42 -35.39 -35.66
C ALA A 534 -11.00 -34.76 -34.32
N PRO A 535 -10.38 -35.49 -33.37
CA PRO A 535 -9.81 -34.92 -32.17
C PRO A 535 -8.70 -33.95 -32.57
N SER A 536 -8.77 -32.72 -32.04
CA SER A 536 -7.71 -31.71 -32.17
C SER A 536 -6.45 -32.26 -31.45
N GLY A 537 -5.53 -32.87 -32.19
CA GLY A 537 -4.37 -33.46 -31.61
C GLY A 537 -3.36 -33.90 -32.63
N SER A 538 -2.39 -33.09 -32.92
CA SER A 538 -0.94 -33.44 -32.95
C SER A 538 -0.13 -32.14 -33.01
#